data_f976a1c13ae31ef064e213bff6798944
#
_entry.id   f976a1c13ae31ef064e213bff6798944
#
_cell.length_a   1.000
_cell.length_b   1.000
_cell.length_c   1.000
_cell.angle_alpha   90.00
_cell.angle_beta   90.00
_cell.angle_gamma   90.00
#
_symmetry.space_group_name_H-M   'P 1'
#
loop_
_entity.id
_entity.type
_entity.pdbx_description
1 polymer ?
#
loop_
_entity_poly.entity_id
_entity_poly.type
_entity_poly.pdbx_seq_one_letter_code
_entity_poly.pdbx_strand_id
1 'polypeptide(L)'
;MSKPGIISKHRGPGPAKVVLHSAGKSTVRKSGHRGKGKRGARAVKLYKQGYSRGYDEGVRQGQSSFGLLFEGVSIIIPTYNQREYALKCVSSIEKHTPAPYEIIVVDNGSKDGTAEAMLRKGGMVRVAALDVNRGFAGGVNQGLMMARGRHIVVLNNDTLVTPGWLDNMMTCLDSDPEIGLVGPVTNYIGGDQQIDVPYSEVQDMWSFAARHNRPDPGKHRVTERLVGFCWLFSRELLERVGYLDEGYAVGNFEDDDWMIRVKLAGYKLAVAGDAFIHHFGSVSMKALDEPDFTAVNKGNEQFHSRKWGDPHALVAKTLQLAHHMEQENSSAAPDSAHLGKANPRQQLSTKGSQDGVMKTRRSCDFYPEGCFVSDAKGDVYRLAGGLRRKLNIPVPRGISPVQVAKLDLLGIPAGDAVVSASEIRGWPLEVRHVHVSSIHDSDTGWTEGCILAAADAPEVRYQISEGRRRKFATVYAAERWGVHSGHVLSVSPEQLHAIQEGLPIIAPPQLLNEDL
;
A
#
# COMPACT_ATOMS: atom_id res chain seq x y z
N MET A 1 2.66 -52.78 -4.70
CA MET A 1 3.20 -52.29 -3.41
C MET A 1 4.32 -51.29 -3.71
N SER A 2 3.99 -50.00 -3.75
CA SER A 2 4.98 -48.93 -3.92
C SER A 2 4.63 -47.85 -2.89
N LYS A 3 5.62 -47.50 -2.04
CA LYS A 3 5.49 -46.53 -0.94
C LYS A 3 5.36 -45.12 -1.47
N PRO A 4 4.56 -44.23 -0.85
CA PRO A 4 4.48 -42.81 -1.24
C PRO A 4 5.69 -42.04 -0.74
N GLY A 5 6.23 -41.18 -1.60
CA GLY A 5 7.36 -40.30 -1.33
C GLY A 5 7.02 -39.18 -0.35
N ILE A 6 8.00 -38.85 0.45
CA ILE A 6 7.98 -37.81 1.48
C ILE A 6 8.00 -36.47 0.79
N ILE A 7 6.94 -35.67 1.00
CA ILE A 7 6.89 -34.24 0.60
C ILE A 7 7.76 -33.46 1.58
N SER A 8 8.86 -32.91 1.09
CA SER A 8 9.69 -31.98 1.86
C SER A 8 8.91 -30.67 2.11
N LYS A 9 8.72 -30.33 3.38
CA LYS A 9 8.20 -29.02 3.79
C LYS A 9 9.26 -27.96 3.43
N HIS A 10 8.98 -27.14 2.44
CA HIS A 10 9.71 -25.88 2.26
C HIS A 10 9.43 -25.01 3.49
N ARG A 11 10.47 -24.72 4.25
CA ARG A 11 10.46 -23.64 5.25
C ARG A 11 10.45 -22.34 4.46
N GLY A 12 9.45 -21.48 4.72
CA GLY A 12 9.41 -20.12 4.21
C GLY A 12 10.64 -19.30 4.65
N PRO A 13 10.95 -18.19 3.96
CA PRO A 13 12.06 -17.32 4.32
C PRO A 13 11.85 -16.75 5.72
N GLY A 14 12.88 -16.83 6.56
CA GLY A 14 12.86 -16.27 7.92
C GLY A 14 12.81 -14.72 7.91
N PRO A 15 12.59 -14.09 9.08
CA PRO A 15 12.41 -12.65 9.19
C PRO A 15 13.59 -11.86 8.65
N ALA A 16 13.31 -10.75 7.96
CA ALA A 16 14.31 -9.84 7.41
C ALA A 16 15.21 -9.31 8.54
N LYS A 17 16.49 -9.65 8.51
CA LYS A 17 17.47 -9.04 9.42
C LYS A 17 17.77 -7.63 8.95
N VAL A 18 17.37 -6.64 9.75
CA VAL A 18 17.92 -5.28 9.63
C VAL A 18 19.39 -5.34 10.04
N VAL A 19 20.27 -5.48 9.06
CA VAL A 19 21.71 -5.54 9.32
C VAL A 19 22.25 -4.11 9.32
N LEU A 20 22.38 -3.52 10.52
CA LEU A 20 23.23 -2.36 10.72
C LEU A 20 24.68 -2.84 10.66
N HIS A 21 25.26 -2.88 9.47
CA HIS A 21 26.67 -3.25 9.32
C HIS A 21 27.57 -2.06 9.70
N SER A 22 28.43 -2.29 10.68
CA SER A 22 29.55 -1.41 10.99
C SER A 22 30.50 -1.32 9.80
N ALA A 23 30.91 -0.09 9.47
CA ALA A 23 31.86 0.22 8.41
C ALA A 23 33.07 -0.72 8.39
N GLY A 24 33.35 -1.21 7.18
CA GLY A 24 34.34 -2.21 6.88
C GLY A 24 35.76 -1.98 7.43
N LYS A 25 36.44 -3.06 7.73
CA LYS A 25 37.86 -3.09 8.04
C LYS A 25 38.65 -2.55 6.83
N SER A 26 39.15 -1.33 6.95
CA SER A 26 40.15 -0.79 6.04
C SER A 26 41.42 -1.61 6.20
N THR A 27 41.82 -2.35 5.16
CA THR A 27 43.14 -2.98 5.05
C THR A 27 44.19 -1.91 4.77
N VAL A 28 44.83 -1.39 5.80
CA VAL A 28 46.01 -0.53 5.67
C VAL A 28 47.18 -1.37 5.21
N ARG A 29 47.66 -1.17 3.97
CA ARG A 29 48.95 -1.71 3.48
C ARG A 29 50.09 -1.24 4.41
N LYS A 30 50.81 -2.18 4.98
CA LYS A 30 52.02 -1.93 5.77
C LYS A 30 53.14 -1.45 4.83
N SER A 31 53.44 -0.15 4.81
CA SER A 31 54.73 0.35 4.41
C SER A 31 55.59 0.45 5.65
N GLY A 32 56.75 -0.22 5.64
CA GLY A 32 57.65 -0.27 6.78
C GLY A 32 58.33 1.06 7.04
N HIS A 33 58.14 1.59 8.24
CA HIS A 33 59.10 2.52 8.89
C HIS A 33 59.10 2.24 10.38
N ARG A 34 60.23 1.77 10.90
CA ARG A 34 60.51 1.63 12.34
C ARG A 34 60.55 3.02 12.98
N GLY A 35 59.74 3.24 14.02
CA GLY A 35 59.92 4.35 14.93
C GLY A 35 58.73 5.27 15.15
N LYS A 36 57.52 4.74 15.52
CA LYS A 36 56.40 5.57 16.06
C LYS A 36 55.35 4.72 16.83
N GLY A 37 55.77 3.72 17.59
CA GLY A 37 54.85 2.76 18.23
C GLY A 37 53.86 3.32 19.28
N LYS A 38 54.20 4.35 20.01
CA LYS A 38 53.32 4.87 21.09
C LYS A 38 52.33 5.94 20.63
N ARG A 39 52.62 6.76 19.63
CA ARG A 39 51.71 7.78 19.08
C ARG A 39 50.59 7.13 18.24
N GLY A 40 50.94 6.10 17.45
CA GLY A 40 49.95 5.36 16.62
C GLY A 40 48.94 4.59 17.48
N ALA A 41 49.40 3.94 18.55
CA ALA A 41 48.51 3.21 19.45
C ALA A 41 47.49 4.11 20.16
N ARG A 42 47.94 5.32 20.58
CA ARG A 42 47.07 6.35 21.20
C ARG A 42 46.02 6.88 20.21
N ALA A 43 46.41 7.14 18.97
CA ALA A 43 45.51 7.59 17.91
C ALA A 43 44.46 6.56 17.59
N VAL A 44 44.84 5.26 17.46
CA VAL A 44 43.90 4.15 17.23
C VAL A 44 42.95 3.96 18.42
N LYS A 45 43.45 4.14 19.67
CA LYS A 45 42.58 4.05 20.86
C LYS A 45 41.57 5.19 20.90
N LEU A 46 41.98 6.42 20.61
CA LEU A 46 41.08 7.59 20.54
C LEU A 46 40.05 7.46 19.41
N TYR A 47 40.47 6.98 18.25
CA TYR A 47 39.54 6.69 17.13
C TYR A 47 38.49 5.63 17.52
N LYS A 48 38.91 4.50 18.12
CA LYS A 48 38.00 3.47 18.60
C LYS A 48 37.03 3.99 19.66
N GLN A 49 37.51 4.82 20.60
CA GLN A 49 36.63 5.42 21.61
C GLN A 49 35.63 6.42 20.99
N GLY A 50 36.08 7.25 20.05
CA GLY A 50 35.20 8.17 19.33
C GLY A 50 34.17 7.44 18.49
N TYR A 51 34.58 6.36 17.80
CA TYR A 51 33.71 5.53 17.03
C TYR A 51 32.64 4.83 17.90
N SER A 52 33.05 4.21 19.02
CA SER A 52 32.12 3.56 19.95
C SER A 52 31.09 4.55 20.51
N ARG A 53 31.56 5.73 20.95
CA ARG A 53 30.65 6.78 21.44
C ARG A 53 29.67 7.26 20.39
N GLY A 54 30.13 7.51 19.16
CA GLY A 54 29.27 7.91 18.05
C GLY A 54 28.27 6.85 17.68
N TYR A 55 28.66 5.59 17.72
CA TYR A 55 27.78 4.45 17.49
C TYR A 55 26.70 4.34 18.58
N ASP A 56 27.09 4.36 19.86
CA ASP A 56 26.16 4.26 20.99
C ASP A 56 25.18 5.44 21.01
N GLU A 57 25.66 6.64 20.71
CA GLU A 57 24.82 7.84 20.59
C GLU A 57 23.86 7.73 19.40
N GLY A 58 24.33 7.27 18.24
CA GLY A 58 23.50 7.03 17.05
C GLY A 58 22.41 6.00 17.28
N VAL A 59 22.73 4.88 17.97
CA VAL A 59 21.74 3.86 18.36
C VAL A 59 20.70 4.46 19.30
N ARG A 60 21.15 5.21 20.33
CA ARG A 60 20.24 5.84 21.29
C ARG A 60 19.31 6.87 20.62
N GLN A 61 19.85 7.73 19.75
CA GLN A 61 19.04 8.68 18.99
C GLN A 61 18.08 7.97 18.03
N GLY A 62 18.53 6.92 17.35
CA GLY A 62 17.69 6.07 16.50
C GLY A 62 16.53 5.45 17.27
N GLN A 63 16.79 4.91 18.47
CA GLN A 63 15.76 4.35 19.33
C GLN A 63 14.80 5.41 19.85
N SER A 64 15.29 6.58 20.26
CA SER A 64 14.44 7.67 20.77
C SER A 64 13.57 8.31 19.70
N SER A 65 14.00 8.27 18.43
CA SER A 65 13.25 8.79 17.27
C SER A 65 12.44 7.73 16.55
N PHE A 66 12.49 6.46 17.00
CA PHE A 66 11.74 5.38 16.38
C PHE A 66 10.22 5.61 16.51
N GLY A 67 9.53 5.60 15.38
CA GLY A 67 8.09 5.86 15.33
C GLY A 67 7.66 7.33 15.43
N LEU A 68 8.61 8.28 15.56
CA LEU A 68 8.28 9.70 15.50
C LEU A 68 8.11 10.13 14.04
N LEU A 69 6.96 10.73 13.74
CA LEU A 69 6.70 11.38 12.45
C LEU A 69 7.39 12.75 12.41
N PHE A 70 7.75 13.23 11.23
CA PHE A 70 8.29 14.57 11.02
C PHE A 70 7.58 15.29 9.88
N GLU A 71 7.54 16.61 9.96
CA GLU A 71 6.98 17.49 8.92
C GLU A 71 7.95 17.58 7.73
N GLY A 72 7.86 16.58 6.84
CA GLY A 72 8.72 16.48 5.67
C GLY A 72 8.36 15.26 4.82
N VAL A 73 9.27 14.87 3.94
CA VAL A 73 9.05 13.87 2.90
C VAL A 73 9.92 12.65 3.09
N SER A 74 9.34 11.44 3.11
CA SER A 74 10.08 10.18 2.99
C SER A 74 10.16 9.79 1.52
N ILE A 75 11.37 9.74 0.95
CA ILE A 75 11.62 9.34 -0.45
C ILE A 75 12.07 7.88 -0.44
N ILE A 76 11.23 7.00 -0.95
CA ILE A 76 11.44 5.54 -0.99
C ILE A 76 11.95 5.16 -2.37
N ILE A 77 13.09 4.47 -2.41
CA ILE A 77 13.76 4.05 -3.64
C ILE A 77 13.93 2.53 -3.58
N PRO A 78 13.00 1.73 -4.13
CA PRO A 78 13.22 0.31 -4.31
C PRO A 78 14.31 0.12 -5.36
N THR A 79 15.28 -0.77 -5.09
CA THR A 79 16.38 -1.02 -6.00
C THR A 79 16.73 -2.51 -6.05
N TYR A 80 17.01 -3.01 -7.25
CA TYR A 80 17.50 -4.36 -7.47
C TYR A 80 18.62 -4.33 -8.49
N ASN A 81 19.86 -4.59 -8.05
CA ASN A 81 21.04 -4.35 -8.85
C ASN A 81 21.10 -2.88 -9.32
N GLN A 82 21.78 -2.57 -10.44
CA GLN A 82 21.83 -1.22 -11.03
C GLN A 82 22.45 -0.16 -10.08
N ARG A 83 23.52 -0.54 -9.37
CA ARG A 83 24.21 0.29 -8.38
C ARG A 83 24.50 1.72 -8.85
N GLU A 84 24.97 1.88 -10.09
CA GLU A 84 25.36 3.19 -10.61
C GLU A 84 24.16 4.12 -10.83
N TYR A 85 23.01 3.58 -11.26
CA TYR A 85 21.76 4.35 -11.37
C TYR A 85 21.25 4.76 -10.00
N ALA A 86 21.20 3.84 -9.05
CA ALA A 86 20.76 4.14 -7.68
C ALA A 86 21.64 5.23 -7.03
N LEU A 87 22.97 5.21 -7.23
CA LEU A 87 23.87 6.24 -6.74
C LEU A 87 23.61 7.61 -7.37
N LYS A 88 23.37 7.65 -8.69
CA LYS A 88 23.02 8.87 -9.42
C LYS A 88 21.67 9.43 -8.96
N CYS A 89 20.68 8.56 -8.80
CA CYS A 89 19.35 8.91 -8.29
C CYS A 89 19.46 9.59 -6.92
N VAL A 90 20.07 8.93 -5.93
CA VAL A 90 20.28 9.49 -4.58
C VAL A 90 21.06 10.81 -4.64
N SER A 91 22.12 10.89 -5.45
CA SER A 91 22.90 12.14 -5.58
C SER A 91 22.10 13.29 -6.18
N SER A 92 21.17 13.00 -7.11
CA SER A 92 20.26 14.01 -7.67
C SER A 92 19.28 14.54 -6.62
N ILE A 93 18.77 13.65 -5.74
CA ILE A 93 17.89 14.03 -4.62
C ILE A 93 18.63 14.96 -3.66
N GLU A 94 19.81 14.55 -3.20
CA GLU A 94 20.62 15.37 -2.28
C GLU A 94 20.92 16.77 -2.85
N LYS A 95 21.06 16.88 -4.17
CA LYS A 95 21.37 18.14 -4.83
C LYS A 95 20.16 19.04 -5.08
N HIS A 96 18.99 18.43 -5.36
CA HIS A 96 17.84 19.17 -5.92
C HIS A 96 16.58 19.10 -5.07
N THR A 97 16.64 18.52 -3.86
CA THR A 97 15.50 18.43 -2.96
C THR A 97 15.73 19.31 -1.72
N PRO A 98 14.86 20.28 -1.44
CA PRO A 98 14.97 21.06 -0.20
C PRO A 98 14.60 20.19 1.01
N ALA A 99 15.32 20.39 2.13
CA ALA A 99 14.98 19.77 3.41
C ALA A 99 13.68 20.38 3.99
N PRO A 100 12.89 19.65 4.82
CA PRO A 100 13.23 18.37 5.45
C PRO A 100 12.78 17.14 4.63
N TYR A 101 13.69 16.20 4.45
CA TYR A 101 13.40 14.90 3.85
C TYR A 101 14.28 13.79 4.46
N GLU A 102 13.89 12.53 4.26
CA GLU A 102 14.74 11.34 4.43
C GLU A 102 14.72 10.52 3.14
N ILE A 103 15.80 9.78 2.88
CA ILE A 103 15.89 8.85 1.77
C ILE A 103 15.89 7.43 2.33
N ILE A 104 15.00 6.58 1.84
CA ILE A 104 14.90 5.17 2.21
C ILE A 104 15.20 4.35 0.97
N VAL A 105 16.41 3.79 0.90
CA VAL A 105 16.78 2.85 -0.16
C VAL A 105 16.43 1.45 0.31
N VAL A 106 15.58 0.77 -0.45
CA VAL A 106 15.26 -0.64 -0.20
C VAL A 106 16.00 -1.48 -1.23
N ASP A 107 17.11 -2.05 -0.81
CA ASP A 107 17.87 -3.00 -1.62
C ASP A 107 17.18 -4.36 -1.61
N ASN A 108 16.60 -4.72 -2.73
CA ASN A 108 15.73 -5.88 -2.89
C ASN A 108 16.54 -7.16 -3.23
N GLY A 109 17.62 -7.41 -2.47
CA GLY A 109 18.46 -8.58 -2.63
C GLY A 109 19.49 -8.47 -3.76
N SER A 110 20.06 -7.29 -4.00
CA SER A 110 21.09 -7.05 -5.02
C SER A 110 22.37 -7.85 -4.78
N LYS A 111 23.05 -8.17 -5.88
CA LYS A 111 24.34 -8.92 -5.86
C LYS A 111 25.52 -8.13 -6.43
N ASP A 112 25.29 -6.88 -6.87
CA ASP A 112 26.28 -6.01 -7.50
C ASP A 112 26.95 -5.04 -6.53
N GLY A 113 26.71 -5.16 -5.23
CA GLY A 113 27.24 -4.28 -4.19
C GLY A 113 26.45 -2.99 -3.99
N THR A 114 25.20 -2.94 -4.44
CA THR A 114 24.29 -1.79 -4.25
C THR A 114 24.08 -1.49 -2.78
N ALA A 115 23.74 -2.48 -1.94
CA ALA A 115 23.49 -2.32 -0.51
C ALA A 115 24.71 -1.69 0.20
N GLU A 116 25.93 -2.23 -0.04
CA GLU A 116 27.15 -1.73 0.55
C GLU A 116 27.49 -0.29 0.07
N ALA A 117 27.20 0.02 -1.18
CA ALA A 117 27.41 1.35 -1.71
C ALA A 117 26.51 2.39 -1.04
N MET A 118 25.23 2.06 -0.84
CA MET A 118 24.26 2.91 -0.15
C MET A 118 24.59 3.07 1.34
N LEU A 119 24.97 2.00 2.03
CA LEU A 119 25.41 2.06 3.42
C LEU A 119 26.66 2.95 3.62
N ARG A 120 27.60 2.95 2.65
CA ARG A 120 28.78 3.82 2.68
C ARG A 120 28.46 5.29 2.41
N LYS A 121 27.38 5.56 1.68
CA LYS A 121 26.99 6.93 1.35
C LYS A 121 26.61 7.70 2.61
N GLY A 122 25.87 7.07 3.53
CA GLY A 122 25.50 7.68 4.82
C GLY A 122 24.58 8.91 4.66
N GLY A 123 24.69 9.86 5.60
CA GLY A 123 23.92 11.10 5.58
C GLY A 123 22.43 10.87 5.83
N MET A 124 21.57 11.38 4.95
CA MET A 124 20.10 11.25 5.03
C MET A 124 19.57 9.90 4.54
N VAL A 125 20.47 8.98 4.15
CA VAL A 125 20.11 7.70 3.55
C VAL A 125 19.96 6.62 4.62
N ARG A 126 18.78 6.04 4.69
CA ARG A 126 18.48 4.82 5.45
C ARG A 126 18.38 3.66 4.47
N VAL A 127 18.91 2.50 4.82
CA VAL A 127 18.95 1.34 3.92
C VAL A 127 18.26 0.15 4.58
N ALA A 128 17.32 -0.46 3.86
CA ALA A 128 16.84 -1.80 4.13
C ALA A 128 17.46 -2.75 3.09
N ALA A 129 18.27 -3.70 3.53
CA ALA A 129 18.83 -4.73 2.66
C ALA A 129 18.05 -6.03 2.86
N LEU A 130 17.34 -6.48 1.83
CA LEU A 130 16.58 -7.72 1.83
C LEU A 130 17.46 -8.88 1.36
N ASP A 131 17.24 -10.07 1.91
CA ASP A 131 18.01 -11.26 1.54
C ASP A 131 17.60 -11.81 0.15
N VAL A 132 16.37 -11.53 -0.27
CA VAL A 132 15.78 -12.00 -1.54
C VAL A 132 14.98 -10.88 -2.21
N ASN A 133 14.87 -10.96 -3.53
CA ASN A 133 14.00 -10.07 -4.30
C ASN A 133 12.52 -10.42 -4.03
N ARG A 134 11.77 -9.46 -3.45
CA ARG A 134 10.34 -9.56 -3.12
C ARG A 134 9.44 -8.88 -4.15
N GLY A 135 9.96 -8.57 -5.33
CA GLY A 135 9.25 -7.78 -6.33
C GLY A 135 9.18 -6.28 -5.97
N PHE A 136 8.62 -5.50 -6.88
CA PHE A 136 8.49 -4.04 -6.69
C PHE A 136 7.58 -3.72 -5.50
N ALA A 137 6.40 -4.33 -5.43
CA ALA A 137 5.45 -4.12 -4.33
C ALA A 137 6.07 -4.42 -2.96
N GLY A 138 6.75 -5.56 -2.81
CA GLY A 138 7.41 -5.93 -1.55
C GLY A 138 8.54 -4.97 -1.17
N GLY A 139 9.32 -4.50 -2.14
CA GLY A 139 10.34 -3.48 -1.92
C GLY A 139 9.75 -2.14 -1.49
N VAL A 140 8.70 -1.68 -2.17
CA VAL A 140 8.00 -0.43 -1.81
C VAL A 140 7.37 -0.55 -0.42
N ASN A 141 6.67 -1.65 -0.11
CA ASN A 141 6.03 -1.88 1.18
C ASN A 141 7.04 -1.83 2.34
N GLN A 142 8.23 -2.42 2.15
CA GLN A 142 9.31 -2.33 3.14
C GLN A 142 9.72 -0.88 3.39
N GLY A 143 9.80 -0.06 2.34
CA GLY A 143 10.09 1.38 2.46
C GLY A 143 8.94 2.14 3.16
N LEU A 144 7.69 1.81 2.83
CA LEU A 144 6.50 2.41 3.45
C LEU A 144 6.44 2.16 4.96
N MET A 145 6.80 0.96 5.43
CA MET A 145 6.92 0.67 6.87
C MET A 145 7.99 1.52 7.56
N MET A 146 9.05 1.87 6.86
CA MET A 146 10.15 2.66 7.41
C MET A 146 9.92 4.17 7.34
N ALA A 147 9.01 4.62 6.48
CA ALA A 147 8.74 6.02 6.22
C ALA A 147 8.19 6.74 7.47
N ARG A 148 8.70 7.94 7.75
CA ARG A 148 8.30 8.78 8.90
C ARG A 148 7.83 10.17 8.49
N GLY A 149 7.99 10.53 7.23
CA GLY A 149 7.54 11.82 6.70
C GLY A 149 6.02 11.93 6.64
N ARG A 150 5.53 13.16 6.75
CA ARG A 150 4.11 13.47 6.53
C ARG A 150 3.67 13.22 5.09
N HIS A 151 4.59 13.40 4.14
CA HIS A 151 4.42 13.04 2.75
C HIS A 151 5.38 11.91 2.38
N ILE A 152 5.02 11.17 1.37
CA ILE A 152 5.76 10.00 0.90
C ILE A 152 5.94 10.14 -0.62
N VAL A 153 7.17 9.93 -1.07
CA VAL A 153 7.48 9.74 -2.49
C VAL A 153 7.95 8.31 -2.69
N VAL A 154 7.39 7.61 -3.66
CA VAL A 154 7.95 6.38 -4.23
C VAL A 154 8.63 6.78 -5.53
N LEU A 155 9.90 6.42 -5.71
CA LEU A 155 10.72 6.86 -6.83
C LEU A 155 11.58 5.71 -7.37
N ASN A 156 11.53 5.46 -8.67
CA ASN A 156 12.40 4.46 -9.29
C ASN A 156 13.87 4.85 -9.18
N ASN A 157 14.73 3.84 -9.00
CA ASN A 157 16.17 4.02 -8.85
C ASN A 157 16.90 4.48 -10.12
N ASP A 158 16.27 4.37 -11.29
CA ASP A 158 16.78 4.78 -12.61
C ASP A 158 16.24 6.14 -13.05
N THR A 159 16.12 7.06 -12.11
CA THR A 159 15.64 8.43 -12.33
C THR A 159 16.69 9.48 -11.90
N LEU A 160 16.59 10.68 -12.46
CA LEU A 160 17.28 11.88 -11.98
C LEU A 160 16.25 12.95 -11.70
N VAL A 161 16.11 13.31 -10.42
CA VAL A 161 15.26 14.44 -10.03
C VAL A 161 15.94 15.77 -10.37
N THR A 162 15.16 16.78 -10.66
CA THR A 162 15.62 18.05 -11.20
C THR A 162 15.17 19.23 -10.31
N PRO A 163 15.75 20.43 -10.41
CA PRO A 163 15.40 21.56 -9.56
C PRO A 163 13.88 21.84 -9.56
N GLY A 164 13.28 22.04 -8.39
CA GLY A 164 11.87 22.41 -8.23
C GLY A 164 10.88 21.23 -8.37
N TRP A 165 11.33 20.02 -8.63
CA TRP A 165 10.48 18.86 -8.87
C TRP A 165 9.50 18.59 -7.72
N LEU A 166 10.00 18.58 -6.48
CA LEU A 166 9.19 18.25 -5.31
C LEU A 166 8.23 19.37 -4.94
N ASP A 167 8.68 20.62 -4.99
CA ASP A 167 7.86 21.78 -4.64
C ASP A 167 6.66 21.90 -5.59
N ASN A 168 6.86 21.67 -6.90
CA ASN A 168 5.80 21.69 -7.89
C ASN A 168 4.81 20.52 -7.70
N MET A 169 5.31 19.30 -7.39
CA MET A 169 4.43 18.19 -7.07
C MET A 169 3.64 18.43 -5.78
N MET A 170 4.24 19.01 -4.75
CA MET A 170 3.56 19.39 -3.52
C MET A 170 2.48 20.45 -3.79
N THR A 171 2.80 21.48 -4.58
CA THR A 171 1.83 22.49 -4.99
C THR A 171 0.63 21.89 -5.72
N CYS A 172 0.87 20.88 -6.58
CA CYS A 172 -0.19 20.14 -7.25
C CYS A 172 -1.05 19.33 -6.26
N LEU A 173 -0.42 18.65 -5.31
CA LEU A 173 -1.13 17.87 -4.29
C LEU A 173 -2.02 18.75 -3.41
N ASP A 174 -1.52 19.92 -3.02
CA ASP A 174 -2.22 20.86 -2.13
C ASP A 174 -3.27 21.72 -2.86
N SER A 175 -3.34 21.67 -4.20
CA SER A 175 -4.24 22.52 -4.99
C SER A 175 -5.72 22.14 -4.89
N ASP A 176 -6.02 20.87 -4.60
CA ASP A 176 -7.37 20.35 -4.44
C ASP A 176 -7.34 19.22 -3.39
N PRO A 177 -8.12 19.29 -2.31
CA PRO A 177 -8.14 18.25 -1.27
C PRO A 177 -8.61 16.87 -1.76
N GLU A 178 -9.23 16.78 -2.93
CA GLU A 178 -9.61 15.53 -3.56
C GLU A 178 -8.44 14.88 -4.32
N ILE A 179 -7.34 15.59 -4.58
CA ILE A 179 -6.14 14.99 -5.17
C ILE A 179 -5.40 14.19 -4.08
N GLY A 180 -5.33 12.87 -4.25
CA GLY A 180 -4.63 11.98 -3.33
C GLY A 180 -3.25 11.58 -3.81
N LEU A 181 -3.03 11.49 -5.12
CA LEU A 181 -1.81 10.98 -5.73
C LEU A 181 -1.36 11.86 -6.88
N VAL A 182 -0.09 12.28 -6.87
CA VAL A 182 0.52 13.13 -7.88
C VAL A 182 1.73 12.45 -8.50
N GLY A 183 1.81 12.48 -9.83
CA GLY A 183 2.99 12.08 -10.60
C GLY A 183 3.57 13.24 -11.41
N PRO A 184 4.89 13.27 -11.66
CA PRO A 184 5.55 14.26 -12.52
C PRO A 184 5.46 13.86 -14.01
N VAL A 185 5.92 14.73 -14.89
CA VAL A 185 6.20 14.39 -16.29
C VAL A 185 7.64 13.93 -16.48
N THR A 186 7.89 13.15 -17.55
CA THR A 186 9.20 12.57 -17.85
C THR A 186 9.42 12.41 -19.35
N ASN A 187 10.68 12.17 -19.75
CA ASN A 187 11.09 11.90 -21.13
C ASN A 187 10.76 10.48 -21.61
N TYR A 188 10.59 9.53 -20.72
CA TYR A 188 10.41 8.12 -21.08
C TYR A 188 9.47 7.40 -20.12
N ILE A 189 8.26 7.14 -20.55
CA ILE A 189 7.25 6.31 -19.89
C ILE A 189 6.09 6.07 -20.88
N GLY A 190 5.04 5.33 -20.47
CA GLY A 190 3.78 5.29 -21.21
C GLY A 190 2.75 6.31 -20.68
N GLY A 191 1.82 6.71 -21.54
CA GLY A 191 0.66 7.53 -21.16
C GLY A 191 0.94 9.02 -20.97
N ASP A 192 0.08 9.67 -20.18
CA ASP A 192 -0.01 11.14 -20.07
C ASP A 192 1.19 11.83 -19.43
N GLN A 193 2.06 11.08 -18.77
CA GLN A 193 3.23 11.63 -18.10
C GLN A 193 4.44 11.78 -19.04
N GLN A 194 4.39 11.17 -20.22
CA GLN A 194 5.48 11.32 -21.20
C GLN A 194 5.37 12.64 -21.95
N ILE A 195 6.49 13.35 -22.05
CA ILE A 195 6.62 14.58 -22.83
C ILE A 195 7.81 14.48 -23.78
N ASP A 196 7.73 15.19 -24.89
CA ASP A 196 8.86 15.36 -25.79
C ASP A 196 9.92 16.27 -25.15
N VAL A 197 11.18 15.86 -25.25
CA VAL A 197 12.31 16.61 -24.70
C VAL A 197 13.28 17.00 -25.82
N PRO A 198 13.83 18.24 -25.79
CA PRO A 198 14.69 18.74 -26.86
C PRO A 198 16.17 18.36 -26.68
N TYR A 199 16.47 17.27 -25.95
CA TYR A 199 17.83 16.82 -25.70
C TYR A 199 17.99 15.32 -26.00
N SER A 200 19.17 14.93 -26.43
CA SER A 200 19.59 13.53 -26.57
C SER A 200 20.57 13.10 -25.49
N GLU A 201 21.37 14.05 -25.00
CA GLU A 201 22.37 13.79 -23.96
C GLU A 201 21.88 14.26 -22.58
N VAL A 202 22.08 13.41 -21.54
CA VAL A 202 21.64 13.71 -20.16
C VAL A 202 22.23 15.02 -19.62
N GLN A 203 23.39 15.46 -20.13
CA GLN A 203 24.03 16.71 -19.70
C GLN A 203 23.20 17.94 -20.09
N ASP A 204 22.49 17.89 -21.21
CA ASP A 204 21.65 18.99 -21.71
C ASP A 204 20.28 19.06 -21.01
N MET A 205 19.88 17.96 -20.35
CA MET A 205 18.65 17.85 -19.57
C MET A 205 18.52 18.97 -18.53
N TRP A 206 19.62 19.33 -17.83
CA TRP A 206 19.56 20.28 -16.72
C TRP A 206 19.06 21.66 -17.14
N SER A 207 19.49 22.12 -18.31
CA SER A 207 19.05 23.40 -18.87
C SER A 207 17.59 23.38 -19.30
N PHE A 208 17.12 22.26 -19.82
CA PHE A 208 15.70 22.02 -20.12
C PHE A 208 14.89 22.01 -18.84
N ALA A 209 15.24 21.16 -17.87
CA ALA A 209 14.53 21.01 -16.61
C ALA A 209 14.39 22.34 -15.83
N ALA A 210 15.47 23.13 -15.75
CA ALA A 210 15.45 24.43 -15.09
C ALA A 210 14.45 25.44 -15.71
N ARG A 211 14.16 25.32 -17.00
CA ARG A 211 13.11 26.12 -17.67
C ARG A 211 11.73 25.51 -17.51
N HIS A 212 11.64 24.18 -17.66
CA HIS A 212 10.38 23.44 -17.62
C HIS A 212 9.73 23.50 -16.25
N ASN A 213 10.53 23.36 -15.17
CA ASN A 213 10.09 23.32 -13.78
C ASN A 213 9.86 24.71 -13.16
N ARG A 214 9.74 25.75 -13.97
CA ARG A 214 9.22 27.01 -13.44
C ARG A 214 7.78 26.77 -12.99
N PRO A 215 7.44 27.15 -11.73
CA PRO A 215 6.11 26.91 -11.20
C PRO A 215 5.01 27.43 -12.13
N ASP A 216 4.11 26.55 -12.52
CA ASP A 216 3.00 26.86 -13.42
C ASP A 216 1.80 25.94 -13.12
N PRO A 217 0.96 26.29 -12.14
CA PRO A 217 -0.24 25.50 -11.80
C PRO A 217 -1.18 25.25 -12.99
N GLY A 218 -1.11 26.07 -14.04
CA GLY A 218 -1.88 25.86 -15.27
C GLY A 218 -1.51 24.59 -16.04
N LYS A 219 -0.38 23.96 -15.70
CA LYS A 219 0.04 22.67 -16.26
C LYS A 219 -0.42 21.46 -15.45
N HIS A 220 -1.01 21.69 -14.26
CA HIS A 220 -1.56 20.60 -13.45
C HIS A 220 -2.83 20.08 -14.10
N ARG A 221 -2.99 18.75 -14.12
CA ARG A 221 -4.18 18.13 -14.69
C ARG A 221 -4.57 16.86 -13.97
N VAL A 222 -5.85 16.62 -13.80
CA VAL A 222 -6.38 15.33 -13.34
C VAL A 222 -6.17 14.29 -14.45
N THR A 223 -5.86 13.06 -14.06
CA THR A 223 -5.65 11.92 -14.97
C THR A 223 -6.33 10.68 -14.46
N GLU A 224 -6.61 9.74 -15.36
CA GLU A 224 -7.18 8.44 -15.00
C GLU A 224 -6.11 7.45 -14.53
N ARG A 225 -4.84 7.65 -14.89
CA ARG A 225 -3.73 6.73 -14.60
C ARG A 225 -2.42 7.48 -14.42
N LEU A 226 -1.64 7.04 -13.46
CA LEU A 226 -0.22 7.38 -13.29
C LEU A 226 0.62 6.11 -13.41
N VAL A 227 1.85 6.23 -13.88
CA VAL A 227 2.79 5.10 -13.92
C VAL A 227 3.66 5.13 -12.67
N GLY A 228 3.99 3.95 -12.14
CA GLY A 228 4.66 3.75 -10.86
C GLY A 228 6.13 4.16 -10.78
N PHE A 229 6.64 5.03 -11.67
CA PHE A 229 8.04 5.47 -11.62
C PHE A 229 8.31 6.57 -10.61
N CYS A 230 7.31 7.42 -10.33
CA CYS A 230 7.36 8.46 -9.30
C CYS A 230 5.95 8.85 -8.85
N TRP A 231 5.68 8.71 -7.55
CA TRP A 231 4.43 9.11 -6.91
C TRP A 231 4.70 9.93 -5.67
N LEU A 232 3.92 10.99 -5.47
CA LEU A 232 3.83 11.76 -4.24
C LEU A 232 2.43 11.66 -3.66
N PHE A 233 2.32 11.41 -2.36
CA PHE A 233 1.06 11.33 -1.63
C PHE A 233 1.26 11.61 -0.14
N SER A 234 0.16 11.89 0.56
CA SER A 234 0.17 12.09 2.01
C SER A 234 0.22 10.76 2.76
N ARG A 235 0.74 10.76 3.99
CA ARG A 235 0.64 9.63 4.91
C ARG A 235 -0.81 9.23 5.17
N GLU A 236 -1.71 10.19 5.22
CA GLU A 236 -3.13 9.95 5.38
C GLU A 236 -3.69 9.06 4.25
N LEU A 237 -3.25 9.28 3.01
CA LEU A 237 -3.65 8.42 1.90
C LEU A 237 -3.19 6.97 2.13
N LEU A 238 -1.93 6.76 2.57
CA LEU A 238 -1.44 5.43 2.92
C LEU A 238 -2.29 4.77 4.01
N GLU A 239 -2.65 5.52 5.05
CA GLU A 239 -3.48 5.03 6.16
C GLU A 239 -4.92 4.70 5.75
N ARG A 240 -5.40 5.24 4.63
CA ARG A 240 -6.72 4.96 4.07
C ARG A 240 -6.72 3.81 3.07
N VAL A 241 -5.71 3.75 2.20
CA VAL A 241 -5.64 2.82 1.07
C VAL A 241 -4.84 1.55 1.41
N GLY A 242 -3.91 1.65 2.35
CA GLY A 242 -3.03 0.54 2.74
C GLY A 242 -1.85 0.33 1.79
N TYR A 243 -1.15 -0.79 1.99
CA TYR A 243 0.05 -1.17 1.25
C TYR A 243 -0.25 -1.68 -0.16
N LEU A 244 0.78 -1.79 -1.01
CA LEU A 244 0.68 -2.40 -2.34
C LEU A 244 0.41 -3.91 -2.22
N ASP A 245 -0.26 -4.47 -3.22
CA ASP A 245 -0.53 -5.91 -3.30
C ASP A 245 0.73 -6.67 -3.76
N GLU A 246 1.28 -7.52 -2.90
CA GLU A 246 2.46 -8.33 -3.17
C GLU A 246 2.14 -9.61 -3.99
N GLY A 247 0.89 -9.80 -4.38
CA GLY A 247 0.48 -10.87 -5.27
C GLY A 247 0.93 -10.69 -6.72
N TYR A 248 1.37 -9.49 -7.10
CA TYR A 248 1.98 -9.21 -8.41
C TYR A 248 3.45 -9.59 -8.40
N ALA A 249 3.83 -10.49 -9.30
CA ALA A 249 5.21 -10.98 -9.38
C ALA A 249 6.13 -9.95 -10.02
N VAL A 250 7.32 -9.76 -9.46
CA VAL A 250 8.40 -8.88 -9.95
C VAL A 250 7.97 -7.41 -10.01
N GLY A 251 7.00 -7.06 -10.85
CA GLY A 251 6.46 -5.71 -11.08
C GLY A 251 5.50 -5.69 -12.27
N ASN A 252 4.84 -4.57 -12.50
CA ASN A 252 3.71 -4.28 -13.39
C ASN A 252 2.36 -4.71 -12.81
N PHE A 253 1.36 -3.83 -12.97
CA PHE A 253 -0.02 -3.91 -12.49
C PHE A 253 -0.21 -3.67 -10.98
N GLU A 254 0.80 -3.76 -10.12
CA GLU A 254 0.69 -3.40 -8.70
C GLU A 254 0.43 -1.90 -8.51
N ASP A 255 0.92 -1.08 -9.43
CA ASP A 255 0.67 0.34 -9.51
C ASP A 255 -0.79 0.63 -9.91
N ASP A 256 -1.29 -0.03 -10.95
CA ASP A 256 -2.69 0.06 -11.36
C ASP A 256 -3.64 -0.42 -10.24
N ASP A 257 -3.31 -1.51 -9.55
CA ASP A 257 -4.04 -2.00 -8.38
C ASP A 257 -4.16 -0.94 -7.28
N TRP A 258 -3.04 -0.31 -6.92
CA TRP A 258 -3.03 0.69 -5.87
C TRP A 258 -3.84 1.93 -6.25
N MET A 259 -3.73 2.38 -7.51
CA MET A 259 -4.51 3.51 -8.04
C MET A 259 -6.02 3.23 -8.08
N ILE A 260 -6.44 2.00 -8.39
CA ILE A 260 -7.86 1.61 -8.30
C ILE A 260 -8.35 1.81 -6.86
N ARG A 261 -7.58 1.37 -5.84
CA ARG A 261 -7.94 1.55 -4.42
C ARG A 261 -7.94 3.02 -4.00
N VAL A 262 -7.01 3.84 -4.50
CA VAL A 262 -7.01 5.31 -4.31
C VAL A 262 -8.31 5.92 -4.84
N LYS A 263 -8.73 5.55 -6.06
CA LYS A 263 -9.98 6.05 -6.66
C LYS A 263 -11.22 5.54 -5.94
N LEU A 264 -11.24 4.28 -5.50
CA LEU A 264 -12.32 3.74 -4.67
C LEU A 264 -12.45 4.46 -3.33
N ALA A 265 -11.32 4.92 -2.77
CA ALA A 265 -11.32 5.76 -1.56
C ALA A 265 -11.87 7.18 -1.79
N GLY A 266 -12.14 7.58 -3.03
CA GLY A 266 -12.72 8.88 -3.41
C GLY A 266 -11.70 9.94 -3.80
N TYR A 267 -10.44 9.55 -4.01
CA TYR A 267 -9.40 10.49 -4.42
C TYR A 267 -9.18 10.52 -5.93
N LYS A 268 -8.74 11.67 -6.42
CA LYS A 268 -8.30 11.93 -7.80
C LYS A 268 -6.81 11.67 -7.93
N LEU A 269 -6.38 11.34 -9.15
CA LEU A 269 -4.98 11.30 -9.56
C LEU A 269 -4.66 12.55 -10.36
N ALA A 270 -3.46 13.12 -10.20
CA ALA A 270 -3.05 14.30 -10.94
C ALA A 270 -1.62 14.21 -11.48
N VAL A 271 -1.38 14.86 -12.61
CA VAL A 271 -0.04 15.07 -13.17
C VAL A 271 0.37 16.51 -12.90
N ALA A 272 1.49 16.68 -12.18
CA ALA A 272 2.19 17.96 -12.05
C ALA A 272 3.00 18.22 -13.32
N GLY A 273 2.38 18.88 -14.31
CA GLY A 273 2.98 19.08 -15.63
C GLY A 273 4.17 20.05 -15.65
N ASP A 274 4.41 20.75 -14.54
CA ASP A 274 5.57 21.62 -14.30
C ASP A 274 6.65 20.95 -13.43
N ALA A 275 6.50 19.65 -13.12
CA ALA A 275 7.51 18.86 -12.45
C ALA A 275 8.09 17.83 -13.42
N PHE A 276 9.32 18.04 -13.89
CA PHE A 276 10.01 17.11 -14.76
C PHE A 276 11.06 16.29 -14.00
N ILE A 277 11.03 14.99 -14.21
CA ILE A 277 12.05 14.03 -13.73
C ILE A 277 12.55 13.23 -14.95
N HIS A 278 13.87 13.13 -15.11
CA HIS A 278 14.44 12.30 -16.16
C HIS A 278 14.40 10.82 -15.77
N HIS A 279 13.90 9.96 -16.64
CA HIS A 279 13.83 8.52 -16.46
C HIS A 279 14.67 7.82 -17.54
N PHE A 280 15.62 6.98 -17.13
CA PHE A 280 16.46 6.22 -18.05
C PHE A 280 15.71 5.08 -18.75
N GLY A 281 14.57 4.70 -18.22
CA GLY A 281 13.61 3.81 -18.84
C GLY A 281 13.82 2.33 -18.58
N SER A 282 13.16 1.84 -17.53
CA SER A 282 12.97 0.40 -17.25
C SER A 282 14.25 -0.45 -17.26
N VAL A 283 15.34 0.09 -16.72
CA VAL A 283 16.65 -0.56 -16.77
C VAL A 283 16.63 -1.93 -16.10
N SER A 284 15.93 -2.05 -14.97
CA SER A 284 15.81 -3.32 -14.24
C SER A 284 14.94 -4.35 -14.97
N MET A 285 13.87 -3.90 -15.63
CA MET A 285 12.99 -4.80 -16.40
C MET A 285 13.65 -5.28 -17.70
N LYS A 286 14.43 -4.43 -18.35
CA LYS A 286 15.21 -4.80 -19.54
C LYS A 286 16.35 -5.79 -19.24
N ALA A 287 16.73 -5.94 -17.99
CA ALA A 287 17.72 -6.92 -17.54
C ALA A 287 17.13 -8.34 -17.35
N LEU A 288 15.80 -8.51 -17.43
CA LEU A 288 15.15 -9.81 -17.50
C LEU A 288 15.22 -10.32 -18.94
N ASP A 289 15.39 -11.62 -19.11
CA ASP A 289 15.27 -12.25 -20.43
C ASP A 289 13.83 -12.06 -20.96
N GLU A 290 13.69 -11.80 -22.26
CA GLU A 290 12.41 -11.46 -22.88
C GLU A 290 11.28 -12.50 -22.65
N PRO A 291 11.55 -13.83 -22.69
CA PRO A 291 10.54 -14.83 -22.35
C PRO A 291 10.04 -14.75 -20.91
N ASP A 292 10.94 -14.50 -19.96
CA ASP A 292 10.59 -14.41 -18.53
C ASP A 292 9.76 -13.16 -18.26
N PHE A 293 10.12 -12.03 -18.85
CA PHE A 293 9.35 -10.79 -18.77
C PHE A 293 7.92 -10.97 -19.28
N THR A 294 7.77 -11.58 -20.48
CA THR A 294 6.46 -11.79 -21.11
C THR A 294 5.60 -12.71 -20.26
N ALA A 295 6.15 -13.78 -19.68
CA ALA A 295 5.42 -14.72 -18.83
C ALA A 295 4.95 -14.04 -17.53
N VAL A 296 5.81 -13.27 -16.88
CA VAL A 296 5.48 -12.51 -15.66
C VAL A 296 4.37 -11.49 -15.95
N ASN A 297 4.53 -10.69 -17.01
CA ASN A 297 3.55 -9.66 -17.36
C ASN A 297 2.18 -10.26 -17.65
N LYS A 298 2.12 -11.37 -18.41
CA LYS A 298 0.87 -12.10 -18.68
C LYS A 298 0.24 -12.66 -17.40
N GLY A 299 1.05 -13.19 -16.48
CA GLY A 299 0.57 -13.68 -15.19
C GLY A 299 -0.05 -12.57 -14.34
N ASN A 300 0.61 -11.41 -14.28
CA ASN A 300 0.13 -10.23 -13.55
C ASN A 300 -1.16 -9.66 -14.19
N GLU A 301 -1.25 -9.60 -15.53
CA GLU A 301 -2.46 -9.19 -16.25
C GLU A 301 -3.65 -10.10 -15.92
N GLN A 302 -3.44 -11.42 -15.93
CA GLN A 302 -4.47 -12.40 -15.57
C GLN A 302 -4.90 -12.25 -14.10
N PHE A 303 -3.95 -12.04 -13.20
CA PHE A 303 -4.25 -11.80 -11.79
C PHE A 303 -5.03 -10.50 -11.61
N HIS A 304 -4.62 -9.41 -12.26
CA HIS A 304 -5.30 -8.12 -12.23
C HIS A 304 -6.75 -8.24 -12.74
N SER A 305 -6.94 -8.87 -13.91
CA SER A 305 -8.27 -9.08 -14.50
C SER A 305 -9.17 -9.92 -13.59
N ARG A 306 -8.62 -10.97 -12.96
CA ARG A 306 -9.37 -11.82 -12.01
C ARG A 306 -9.75 -11.05 -10.75
N LYS A 307 -8.86 -10.17 -10.24
CA LYS A 307 -9.10 -9.41 -9.02
C LYS A 307 -10.11 -8.29 -9.22
N TRP A 308 -10.05 -7.57 -10.33
CA TRP A 308 -10.79 -6.34 -10.54
C TRP A 308 -11.92 -6.44 -11.56
N GLY A 309 -11.87 -7.39 -12.51
CA GLY A 309 -12.81 -7.46 -13.64
C GLY A 309 -12.70 -6.21 -14.51
N ASP A 310 -13.74 -5.38 -14.50
CA ASP A 310 -13.73 -4.04 -15.10
C ASP A 310 -13.52 -2.98 -14.00
N PRO A 311 -12.28 -2.53 -13.78
CA PRO A 311 -11.99 -1.55 -12.73
C PRO A 311 -12.61 -0.18 -12.99
N HIS A 312 -12.79 0.24 -14.24
CA HIS A 312 -13.39 1.53 -14.56
C HIS A 312 -14.89 1.54 -14.19
N ALA A 313 -15.62 0.50 -14.59
CA ALA A 313 -17.03 0.35 -14.21
C ALA A 313 -17.18 0.21 -12.69
N LEU A 314 -16.29 -0.53 -12.03
CA LEU A 314 -16.30 -0.71 -10.56
C LEU A 314 -16.12 0.63 -9.84
N VAL A 315 -15.11 1.42 -10.22
CA VAL A 315 -14.84 2.74 -9.62
C VAL A 315 -16.01 3.69 -9.85
N ALA A 316 -16.47 3.85 -11.11
CA ALA A 316 -17.57 4.75 -11.44
C ALA A 316 -18.85 4.41 -10.64
N LYS A 317 -19.21 3.12 -10.60
CA LYS A 317 -20.36 2.63 -9.83
C LYS A 317 -20.22 2.89 -8.34
N THR A 318 -19.02 2.66 -7.79
CA THR A 318 -18.72 2.87 -6.37
C THR A 318 -18.88 4.33 -5.97
N LEU A 319 -18.33 5.26 -6.77
CA LEU A 319 -18.44 6.70 -6.51
C LEU A 319 -19.88 7.17 -6.60
N GLN A 320 -20.66 6.66 -7.56
CA GLN A 320 -22.09 6.96 -7.67
C GLN A 320 -22.87 6.48 -6.45
N LEU A 321 -22.68 5.23 -6.02
CA LEU A 321 -23.33 4.67 -4.82
C LEU A 321 -22.98 5.46 -3.57
N ALA A 322 -21.72 5.81 -3.45
CA ALA A 322 -21.19 6.60 -2.35
C ALA A 322 -21.88 7.97 -2.23
N HIS A 323 -22.01 8.66 -3.35
CA HIS A 323 -22.68 9.96 -3.40
C HIS A 323 -24.17 9.85 -3.00
N HIS A 324 -24.88 8.85 -3.50
CA HIS A 324 -26.28 8.61 -3.10
C HIS A 324 -26.42 8.34 -1.59
N MET A 325 -25.54 7.49 -1.02
CA MET A 325 -25.56 7.19 0.41
C MET A 325 -25.28 8.44 1.27
N GLU A 326 -24.44 9.34 0.82
CA GLU A 326 -24.17 10.62 1.48
C GLU A 326 -25.37 11.56 1.46
N GLN A 327 -26.07 11.64 0.33
CA GLN A 327 -27.30 12.44 0.19
C GLN A 327 -28.42 11.91 1.10
N GLU A 328 -28.64 10.59 1.16
CA GLU A 328 -29.62 9.96 2.04
C GLU A 328 -29.34 10.27 3.51
N ASN A 329 -28.06 10.14 3.95
CA ASN A 329 -27.66 10.45 5.31
C ASN A 329 -27.83 11.95 5.67
N SER A 330 -27.61 12.85 4.71
CA SER A 330 -27.77 14.29 4.92
C SER A 330 -29.25 14.70 4.99
N SER A 331 -30.13 14.02 4.26
CA SER A 331 -31.58 14.27 4.28
C SER A 331 -32.30 13.64 5.46
N ALA A 332 -31.70 12.61 6.08
CA ALA A 332 -32.23 11.90 7.23
C ALA A 332 -31.83 12.51 8.59
N ALA A 333 -31.03 13.60 8.63
CA ALA A 333 -30.67 14.27 9.86
C ALA A 333 -31.91 15.03 10.40
N PRO A 334 -32.55 14.60 11.52
CA PRO A 334 -33.69 15.30 12.07
C PRO A 334 -33.22 16.52 12.86
N ASP A 335 -33.95 17.62 12.71
CA ASP A 335 -34.07 18.63 13.77
C ASP A 335 -34.51 17.93 15.07
N SER A 336 -33.61 17.82 15.99
CA SER A 336 -33.82 17.53 17.40
C SER A 336 -33.00 16.36 18.00
N ALA A 337 -32.37 16.70 19.08
CA ALA A 337 -31.75 15.88 20.09
C ALA A 337 -32.63 14.69 20.56
N HIS A 338 -32.35 13.49 20.06
CA HIS A 338 -32.58 12.25 20.81
C HIS A 338 -31.41 11.28 20.53
N LEU A 339 -30.67 10.99 21.58
CA LEU A 339 -29.57 10.04 21.65
C LEU A 339 -30.02 8.62 21.26
N GLY A 340 -29.95 8.30 19.97
CA GLY A 340 -29.86 6.93 19.48
C GLY A 340 -28.39 6.59 19.26
N LYS A 341 -27.95 5.38 19.66
CA LYS A 341 -26.58 4.88 19.51
C LYS A 341 -26.15 4.97 18.06
N ALA A 342 -25.41 6.04 17.69
CA ALA A 342 -24.83 6.19 16.38
C ALA A 342 -23.79 5.09 16.14
N ASN A 343 -23.79 4.51 14.93
CA ASN A 343 -22.83 3.50 14.50
C ASN A 343 -21.40 4.07 14.64
N PRO A 344 -20.45 3.39 15.32
CA PRO A 344 -19.10 3.88 15.53
C PRO A 344 -18.35 4.28 14.25
N ARG A 345 -18.68 3.69 13.10
CA ARG A 345 -18.15 4.10 11.79
C ARG A 345 -18.51 5.54 11.40
N GLN A 346 -19.68 6.03 11.82
CA GLN A 346 -20.15 7.38 11.51
C GLN A 346 -19.47 8.47 12.36
N GLN A 347 -19.04 8.16 13.59
CA GLN A 347 -18.45 9.14 14.52
C GLN A 347 -17.01 9.53 14.19
N LEU A 348 -16.22 8.64 13.54
CA LEU A 348 -14.82 8.90 13.20
C LEU A 348 -14.63 9.74 11.92
N SER A 349 -15.67 9.84 11.09
CA SER A 349 -15.61 10.55 9.81
C SER A 349 -16.17 11.99 9.85
N THR A 350 -16.66 12.47 10.99
CA THR A 350 -17.33 13.77 11.14
C THR A 350 -16.41 14.94 11.50
N LYS A 351 -15.10 14.76 11.61
CA LYS A 351 -14.17 15.88 11.76
C LYS A 351 -13.76 16.39 10.37
N GLY A 352 -14.45 17.41 9.89
CA GLY A 352 -14.01 18.27 8.80
C GLY A 352 -14.65 18.04 7.43
N SER A 353 -15.97 17.92 7.30
CA SER A 353 -16.62 18.21 6.01
C SER A 353 -16.90 19.71 5.90
N GLN A 354 -16.12 20.41 5.11
CA GLN A 354 -16.61 21.63 4.48
C GLN A 354 -17.67 21.21 3.44
N ASP A 355 -18.77 21.97 3.36
CA ASP A 355 -19.86 21.69 2.43
C ASP A 355 -19.34 21.50 1.00
N GLY A 356 -19.57 20.31 0.44
CA GLY A 356 -19.29 20.01 -0.97
C GLY A 356 -18.12 19.04 -1.26
N VAL A 357 -17.29 18.66 -0.28
CA VAL A 357 -16.19 17.69 -0.50
C VAL A 357 -16.69 16.27 -0.26
N MET A 358 -16.48 15.37 -1.24
CA MET A 358 -16.84 13.97 -1.13
C MET A 358 -16.11 13.32 0.05
N LYS A 359 -16.84 12.59 0.89
CA LYS A 359 -16.27 11.88 2.03
C LYS A 359 -15.33 10.78 1.58
N THR A 360 -14.07 10.86 1.98
CA THR A 360 -13.08 9.83 1.64
C THR A 360 -13.28 8.56 2.47
N ARG A 361 -13.01 7.41 1.84
CA ARG A 361 -13.19 6.07 2.41
C ARG A 361 -11.86 5.42 2.75
N ARG A 362 -11.94 4.34 3.53
CA ARG A 362 -10.79 3.48 3.87
C ARG A 362 -10.94 2.13 3.17
N SER A 363 -9.85 1.41 2.92
CA SER A 363 -9.89 0.05 2.38
C SER A 363 -10.80 -0.88 3.17
N CYS A 364 -10.84 -0.74 4.50
CA CYS A 364 -11.70 -1.55 5.35
C CYS A 364 -13.21 -1.31 5.17
N ASP A 365 -13.64 -0.21 4.56
CA ASP A 365 -15.06 0.04 4.26
C ASP A 365 -15.57 -0.91 3.15
N PHE A 366 -14.64 -1.47 2.38
CA PHE A 366 -14.91 -2.46 1.33
C PHE A 366 -14.75 -3.91 1.80
N TYR A 367 -14.52 -4.15 3.10
CA TYR A 367 -14.47 -5.49 3.66
C TYR A 367 -15.87 -6.01 4.00
N PRO A 368 -16.08 -7.33 4.01
CA PRO A 368 -17.38 -7.89 4.38
C PRO A 368 -17.68 -7.68 5.87
N GLU A 369 -18.94 -7.54 6.19
CA GLU A 369 -19.42 -7.51 7.58
C GLU A 369 -19.28 -8.91 8.23
N GLY A 370 -18.80 -8.97 9.45
CA GLY A 370 -18.66 -10.21 10.22
C GLY A 370 -17.44 -11.06 9.85
N CYS A 371 -16.61 -10.65 8.89
CA CYS A 371 -15.45 -11.44 8.44
C CYS A 371 -14.36 -11.56 9.52
N PHE A 372 -13.51 -12.58 9.34
CA PHE A 372 -12.35 -12.83 10.19
C PHE A 372 -11.08 -12.44 9.46
N VAL A 373 -10.26 -11.65 10.16
CA VAL A 373 -8.97 -11.19 9.65
C VAL A 373 -7.88 -11.49 10.66
N SER A 374 -6.64 -11.64 10.19
CA SER A 374 -5.46 -11.77 11.05
C SER A 374 -4.45 -10.69 10.74
N ASP A 375 -3.73 -10.24 11.76
CA ASP A 375 -2.52 -9.43 11.57
C ASP A 375 -1.28 -10.30 11.33
N ALA A 376 -0.15 -9.66 11.07
CA ALA A 376 1.14 -10.31 10.86
C ALA A 376 1.63 -11.15 12.06
N LYS A 377 1.14 -10.87 13.28
CA LYS A 377 1.46 -11.63 14.48
C LYS A 377 0.59 -12.88 14.67
N GLY A 378 -0.40 -13.06 13.79
CA GLY A 378 -1.38 -14.13 13.89
C GLY A 378 -2.51 -13.86 14.89
N ASP A 379 -2.61 -12.63 15.43
CA ASP A 379 -3.77 -12.22 16.21
C ASP A 379 -4.98 -12.15 15.29
N VAL A 380 -6.08 -12.80 15.68
CA VAL A 380 -7.30 -12.86 14.88
C VAL A 380 -8.35 -11.91 15.41
N TYR A 381 -9.03 -11.24 14.50
CA TYR A 381 -10.09 -10.29 14.78
C TYR A 381 -11.34 -10.62 13.98
N ARG A 382 -12.50 -10.41 14.58
CA ARG A 382 -13.78 -10.33 13.88
C ARG A 382 -14.09 -8.86 13.58
N LEU A 383 -14.43 -8.56 12.33
CA LEU A 383 -14.88 -7.23 11.92
C LEU A 383 -16.41 -7.23 11.86
N ALA A 384 -17.06 -6.59 12.82
CA ALA A 384 -18.52 -6.55 12.90
C ALA A 384 -19.04 -5.27 13.54
N GLY A 385 -20.11 -4.70 12.99
CA GLY A 385 -20.73 -3.47 13.49
C GLY A 385 -19.78 -2.26 13.44
N GLY A 386 -18.88 -2.23 12.46
CA GLY A 386 -17.85 -1.18 12.33
C GLY A 386 -16.71 -1.27 13.36
N LEU A 387 -16.61 -2.37 14.13
CA LEU A 387 -15.60 -2.59 15.14
C LEU A 387 -14.69 -3.77 14.79
N ARG A 388 -13.42 -3.70 15.20
CA ARG A 388 -12.54 -4.87 15.25
C ARG A 388 -12.57 -5.46 16.66
N ARG A 389 -12.94 -6.73 16.77
CA ARG A 389 -13.05 -7.44 18.05
C ARG A 389 -12.04 -8.59 18.06
N LYS A 390 -11.02 -8.50 18.93
CA LYS A 390 -9.99 -9.55 19.03
C LYS A 390 -10.62 -10.86 19.51
N LEU A 391 -10.26 -12.00 18.89
CA LEU A 391 -10.66 -13.31 19.36
C LEU A 391 -9.79 -13.76 20.54
N ASN A 392 -10.43 -13.99 21.67
CA ASN A 392 -9.82 -14.65 22.83
C ASN A 392 -10.26 -16.12 22.95
N ILE A 393 -10.77 -16.69 21.86
CA ILE A 393 -11.17 -18.09 21.73
C ILE A 393 -10.51 -18.67 20.46
N PRO A 394 -10.41 -19.99 20.35
CA PRO A 394 -9.94 -20.60 19.11
C PRO A 394 -10.76 -20.20 17.88
N VAL A 395 -10.09 -20.03 16.75
CA VAL A 395 -10.79 -19.77 15.48
C VAL A 395 -11.73 -20.92 15.17
N PRO A 396 -13.01 -20.66 14.85
CA PRO A 396 -13.96 -21.72 14.54
C PRO A 396 -13.51 -22.60 13.38
N ARG A 397 -13.88 -23.88 13.43
CA ARG A 397 -13.58 -24.84 12.36
C ARG A 397 -14.17 -24.36 11.03
N GLY A 398 -13.39 -24.47 9.95
CA GLY A 398 -13.82 -24.09 8.61
C GLY A 398 -13.62 -22.59 8.28
N ILE A 399 -13.20 -21.78 9.26
CA ILE A 399 -12.86 -20.37 9.04
C ILE A 399 -11.35 -20.24 8.87
N SER A 400 -10.95 -19.63 7.75
CA SER A 400 -9.57 -19.21 7.49
C SER A 400 -9.53 -17.69 7.51
N PRO A 401 -8.96 -17.06 8.57
CA PRO A 401 -8.83 -15.62 8.64
C PRO A 401 -8.00 -15.08 7.47
N VAL A 402 -8.43 -13.97 6.90
CA VAL A 402 -7.69 -13.29 5.83
C VAL A 402 -6.65 -12.38 6.45
N GLN A 403 -5.38 -12.53 6.07
CA GLN A 403 -4.34 -11.63 6.53
C GLN A 403 -4.56 -10.23 5.93
N VAL A 404 -4.55 -9.21 6.80
CA VAL A 404 -4.64 -7.80 6.43
C VAL A 404 -3.54 -7.03 7.14
N ALA A 405 -3.15 -5.88 6.61
CA ALA A 405 -2.14 -5.05 7.22
C ALA A 405 -2.61 -4.52 8.59
N LYS A 406 -1.67 -4.39 9.51
CA LYS A 406 -1.93 -3.71 10.79
C LYS A 406 -2.48 -2.29 10.58
N LEU A 407 -2.05 -1.63 9.51
CA LEU A 407 -2.52 -0.30 9.13
C LEU A 407 -4.02 -0.27 8.86
N ASP A 408 -4.55 -1.27 8.13
CA ASP A 408 -6.00 -1.41 7.89
C ASP A 408 -6.76 -1.64 9.19
N LEU A 409 -6.21 -2.49 10.07
CA LEU A 409 -6.82 -2.76 11.38
C LEU A 409 -6.86 -1.52 12.29
N LEU A 410 -5.81 -0.69 12.27
CA LEU A 410 -5.77 0.55 13.07
C LEU A 410 -6.82 1.56 12.61
N GLY A 411 -7.23 1.50 11.35
CA GLY A 411 -8.33 2.28 10.80
C GLY A 411 -9.72 1.91 11.33
N ILE A 412 -9.87 0.73 11.99
CA ILE A 412 -11.13 0.23 12.52
C ILE A 412 -11.13 0.39 14.05
N PRO A 413 -12.15 1.02 14.65
CA PRO A 413 -12.25 1.14 16.11
C PRO A 413 -12.20 -0.22 16.81
N ALA A 414 -11.53 -0.28 17.96
CA ALA A 414 -11.52 -1.49 18.78
C ALA A 414 -12.84 -1.64 19.55
N GLY A 415 -13.40 -2.84 19.52
CA GLY A 415 -14.51 -3.26 20.35
C GLY A 415 -14.07 -4.28 21.41
N ASP A 416 -15.02 -4.72 22.25
CA ASP A 416 -14.77 -5.75 23.25
C ASP A 416 -14.32 -7.06 22.59
N ALA A 417 -13.40 -7.75 23.25
CA ALA A 417 -12.91 -9.03 22.73
C ALA A 417 -14.04 -10.08 22.67
N VAL A 418 -13.99 -10.95 21.67
CA VAL A 418 -14.88 -12.11 21.56
C VAL A 418 -14.40 -13.18 22.52
N VAL A 419 -15.19 -13.50 23.53
CA VAL A 419 -14.85 -14.47 24.58
C VAL A 419 -15.71 -15.75 24.54
N SER A 420 -16.72 -15.80 23.67
CA SER A 420 -17.64 -16.92 23.54
C SER A 420 -17.95 -17.23 22.07
N ALA A 421 -18.07 -18.52 21.75
CA ALA A 421 -18.50 -18.97 20.43
C ALA A 421 -19.93 -18.51 20.06
N SER A 422 -20.79 -18.23 21.04
CA SER A 422 -22.13 -17.71 20.82
C SER A 422 -22.14 -16.29 20.21
N GLU A 423 -21.05 -15.54 20.38
CA GLU A 423 -20.86 -14.21 19.80
C GLU A 423 -20.46 -14.24 18.31
N ILE A 424 -20.10 -15.42 17.79
CA ILE A 424 -19.59 -15.59 16.41
C ILE A 424 -20.72 -15.98 15.44
N ARG A 425 -21.96 -15.66 15.70
CA ARG A 425 -23.04 -15.97 14.77
C ARG A 425 -22.93 -15.09 13.53
N GLY A 426 -22.99 -15.70 12.34
CA GLY A 426 -23.31 -15.00 11.09
C GLY A 426 -22.23 -14.82 10.02
N TRP A 427 -21.04 -15.48 10.08
CA TRP A 427 -20.09 -15.39 8.95
C TRP A 427 -19.34 -16.70 8.69
N PRO A 428 -19.29 -17.13 7.42
CA PRO A 428 -20.46 -17.21 6.55
C PRO A 428 -21.42 -18.23 7.14
N LEU A 429 -22.71 -17.95 7.13
CA LEU A 429 -23.71 -18.90 7.60
C LEU A 429 -23.76 -20.11 6.66
N GLU A 430 -23.49 -21.32 7.16
CA GLU A 430 -23.80 -22.53 6.40
C GLU A 430 -25.32 -22.65 6.23
N VAL A 431 -25.77 -22.53 4.98
CA VAL A 431 -27.20 -22.61 4.61
C VAL A 431 -27.85 -23.93 4.98
N ARG A 432 -27.05 -25.01 5.19
CA ARG A 432 -27.55 -26.36 5.43
C ARG A 432 -28.43 -26.52 6.70
N HIS A 433 -28.45 -25.54 7.60
CA HIS A 433 -29.16 -25.61 8.87
C HIS A 433 -30.09 -24.42 9.15
N VAL A 434 -30.33 -23.56 8.15
CA VAL A 434 -31.17 -22.38 8.36
C VAL A 434 -32.46 -22.53 7.57
N HIS A 435 -33.59 -22.64 8.26
CA HIS A 435 -34.90 -22.52 7.59
C HIS A 435 -35.02 -21.13 6.97
N VAL A 436 -35.46 -21.03 5.72
CA VAL A 436 -35.65 -19.76 4.98
C VAL A 436 -36.50 -18.76 5.79
N SER A 437 -37.45 -19.25 6.59
CA SER A 437 -38.29 -18.44 7.50
C SER A 437 -37.55 -17.82 8.68
N SER A 438 -36.34 -18.29 9.04
CA SER A 438 -35.52 -17.72 10.13
C SER A 438 -34.45 -16.74 9.63
N ILE A 439 -34.37 -16.51 8.32
CA ILE A 439 -33.43 -15.58 7.68
C ILE A 439 -34.09 -14.22 7.41
N HIS A 440 -35.41 -14.16 7.49
CA HIS A 440 -36.17 -12.92 7.40
C HIS A 440 -36.21 -12.23 8.76
N ASP A 441 -35.61 -11.05 8.86
CA ASP A 441 -35.85 -10.12 9.94
C ASP A 441 -37.14 -9.34 9.66
N SER A 442 -37.95 -9.07 10.71
CA SER A 442 -39.28 -8.47 10.56
C SER A 442 -39.27 -7.07 9.93
N ASP A 443 -38.13 -6.34 9.98
CA ASP A 443 -38.04 -4.95 9.52
C ASP A 443 -37.30 -4.79 8.18
N THR A 444 -36.32 -5.65 7.84
CA THR A 444 -35.50 -5.54 6.63
C THR A 444 -35.63 -6.72 5.67
N GLY A 445 -36.27 -7.79 6.09
CA GLY A 445 -36.50 -8.99 5.27
C GLY A 445 -35.34 -9.99 5.24
N TRP A 446 -34.09 -9.60 5.56
CA TRP A 446 -32.92 -10.49 5.45
C TRP A 446 -31.96 -10.35 6.62
N THR A 447 -31.40 -11.46 7.08
CA THR A 447 -30.43 -11.47 8.20
C THR A 447 -29.12 -10.85 7.77
N GLU A 448 -28.57 -9.98 8.63
CA GLU A 448 -27.27 -9.35 8.48
C GLU A 448 -26.16 -10.40 8.28
N GLY A 449 -25.29 -10.20 7.30
CA GLY A 449 -24.17 -11.09 6.96
C GLY A 449 -24.53 -12.25 6.02
N CYS A 450 -25.83 -12.50 5.69
CA CYS A 450 -26.17 -13.56 4.75
C CYS A 450 -25.68 -13.28 3.33
N ILE A 451 -25.35 -14.35 2.59
CA ILE A 451 -24.85 -14.29 1.23
C ILE A 451 -25.96 -14.72 0.27
N LEU A 452 -26.28 -13.85 -0.68
CA LEU A 452 -27.33 -14.08 -1.68
C LEU A 452 -26.74 -14.14 -3.08
N ALA A 453 -27.39 -14.89 -3.96
CA ALA A 453 -27.20 -14.82 -5.41
C ALA A 453 -28.55 -14.94 -6.12
N ALA A 454 -28.72 -14.26 -7.25
CA ALA A 454 -29.89 -14.47 -8.10
C ALA A 454 -29.84 -15.86 -8.75
N ALA A 455 -30.98 -16.49 -8.88
CA ALA A 455 -31.09 -17.86 -9.43
C ALA A 455 -30.56 -17.96 -10.88
N ASP A 456 -30.66 -16.87 -11.65
CA ASP A 456 -30.20 -16.74 -13.04
C ASP A 456 -28.74 -16.30 -13.17
N ALA A 457 -28.07 -15.86 -12.05
CA ALA A 457 -26.69 -15.45 -12.01
C ALA A 457 -25.99 -15.92 -10.71
N PRO A 458 -25.84 -17.24 -10.49
CA PRO A 458 -25.37 -17.81 -9.22
C PRO A 458 -23.89 -17.51 -8.91
N GLU A 459 -23.12 -17.09 -9.90
CA GLU A 459 -21.72 -16.67 -9.73
C GLU A 459 -21.59 -15.26 -9.14
N VAL A 460 -22.62 -14.42 -9.25
CA VAL A 460 -22.64 -13.06 -8.73
C VAL A 460 -23.17 -13.07 -7.29
N ARG A 461 -22.29 -12.84 -6.34
CA ARG A 461 -22.59 -12.95 -4.92
C ARG A 461 -22.74 -11.59 -4.27
N TYR A 462 -23.66 -11.52 -3.32
CA TYR A 462 -23.95 -10.32 -2.54
C TYR A 462 -23.98 -10.67 -1.07
N GLN A 463 -23.44 -9.81 -0.23
CA GLN A 463 -23.65 -9.85 1.21
C GLN A 463 -24.71 -8.83 1.60
N ILE A 464 -25.59 -9.19 2.52
CA ILE A 464 -26.47 -8.21 3.18
C ILE A 464 -25.70 -7.57 4.34
N SER A 465 -25.60 -6.26 4.31
CA SER A 465 -24.98 -5.47 5.37
C SER A 465 -25.64 -4.10 5.47
N GLU A 466 -26.03 -3.71 6.69
CA GLU A 466 -26.75 -2.46 6.97
C GLU A 466 -28.02 -2.30 6.12
N GLY A 467 -28.77 -3.39 5.93
CA GLY A 467 -29.99 -3.43 5.11
C GLY A 467 -29.75 -3.28 3.60
N ARG A 468 -28.50 -3.29 3.15
CA ARG A 468 -28.12 -3.16 1.73
C ARG A 468 -27.47 -4.43 1.19
N ARG A 469 -27.65 -4.71 -0.11
CA ARG A 469 -26.90 -5.76 -0.81
C ARG A 469 -25.55 -5.20 -1.27
N ARG A 470 -24.46 -5.78 -0.79
CA ARG A 470 -23.08 -5.44 -1.17
C ARG A 470 -22.53 -6.48 -2.11
N LYS A 471 -22.32 -6.11 -3.37
CA LYS A 471 -21.78 -7.03 -4.38
C LYS A 471 -20.32 -7.34 -4.11
N PHE A 472 -19.92 -8.62 -4.13
CA PHE A 472 -18.51 -8.97 -4.30
C PHE A 472 -18.07 -8.53 -5.68
N ALA A 473 -17.01 -7.71 -5.76
CA ALA A 473 -16.54 -7.11 -7.02
C ALA A 473 -16.29 -8.18 -8.10
N THR A 474 -15.74 -9.32 -7.69
CA THR A 474 -15.45 -10.48 -8.54
C THR A 474 -15.65 -11.78 -7.78
N VAL A 475 -15.66 -12.90 -8.51
CA VAL A 475 -15.61 -14.25 -7.91
C VAL A 475 -14.37 -14.41 -7.04
N TYR A 476 -13.22 -13.88 -7.49
CA TYR A 476 -11.99 -13.89 -6.72
C TYR A 476 -12.12 -13.16 -5.37
N ALA A 477 -12.83 -12.03 -5.33
CA ALA A 477 -13.08 -11.33 -4.07
C ALA A 477 -13.89 -12.19 -3.10
N ALA A 478 -14.92 -12.89 -3.58
CA ALA A 478 -15.70 -13.81 -2.77
C ALA A 478 -14.86 -14.98 -2.24
N GLU A 479 -14.03 -15.59 -3.09
CA GLU A 479 -13.12 -16.68 -2.73
C GLU A 479 -12.08 -16.24 -1.68
N ARG A 480 -11.50 -15.06 -1.86
CA ARG A 480 -10.53 -14.49 -0.90
C ARG A 480 -11.13 -14.29 0.50
N TRP A 481 -12.40 -13.97 0.57
CA TRP A 481 -13.14 -13.85 1.82
C TRP A 481 -13.76 -15.18 2.31
N GLY A 482 -13.43 -16.31 1.68
CA GLY A 482 -13.87 -17.65 2.11
C GLY A 482 -15.35 -17.95 1.82
N VAL A 483 -15.97 -17.19 0.90
CA VAL A 483 -17.36 -17.42 0.50
C VAL A 483 -17.42 -18.55 -0.53
N HIS A 484 -18.02 -19.68 -0.15
CA HIS A 484 -18.21 -20.86 -1.00
C HIS A 484 -19.68 -21.05 -1.36
N SER A 485 -19.97 -21.90 -2.34
CA SER A 485 -21.33 -22.18 -2.80
C SER A 485 -22.29 -22.66 -1.69
N GLY A 486 -21.76 -23.38 -0.67
CA GLY A 486 -22.55 -23.83 0.50
C GLY A 486 -23.04 -22.70 1.42
N HIS A 487 -22.55 -21.47 1.24
CA HIS A 487 -22.93 -20.29 2.01
C HIS A 487 -23.96 -19.41 1.30
N VAL A 488 -24.29 -19.73 0.02
CA VAL A 488 -25.07 -18.85 -0.84
C VAL A 488 -26.53 -19.30 -0.87
N LEU A 489 -27.42 -18.37 -0.55
CA LEU A 489 -28.87 -18.53 -0.72
C LEU A 489 -29.26 -18.07 -2.12
N SER A 490 -29.92 -18.94 -2.87
CA SER A 490 -30.51 -18.59 -4.17
C SER A 490 -31.85 -17.88 -3.96
N VAL A 491 -32.01 -16.71 -4.56
CA VAL A 491 -33.22 -15.88 -4.49
C VAL A 491 -33.68 -15.49 -5.90
N SER A 492 -34.93 -15.05 -6.05
CA SER A 492 -35.37 -14.53 -7.35
C SER A 492 -34.68 -13.19 -7.66
N PRO A 493 -34.47 -12.85 -8.95
CA PRO A 493 -33.95 -11.54 -9.35
C PRO A 493 -34.74 -10.37 -8.75
N GLU A 494 -36.07 -10.48 -8.65
CA GLU A 494 -36.97 -9.47 -8.11
C GLU A 494 -36.68 -9.25 -6.61
N GLN A 495 -36.55 -10.34 -5.84
CA GLN A 495 -36.24 -10.28 -4.41
C GLN A 495 -34.88 -9.61 -4.19
N LEU A 496 -33.88 -9.95 -5.01
CA LEU A 496 -32.56 -9.33 -4.92
C LEU A 496 -32.59 -7.84 -5.28
N HIS A 497 -33.31 -7.48 -6.36
CA HIS A 497 -33.40 -6.09 -6.81
C HIS A 497 -34.20 -5.19 -5.88
N ALA A 498 -35.11 -5.74 -5.07
CA ALA A 498 -35.83 -4.99 -4.04
C ALA A 498 -34.94 -4.46 -2.92
N ILE A 499 -33.73 -5.04 -2.75
CA ILE A 499 -32.78 -4.60 -1.73
C ILE A 499 -31.90 -3.47 -2.29
N GLN A 500 -31.80 -2.35 -1.59
CA GLN A 500 -30.92 -1.25 -1.98
C GLN A 500 -29.46 -1.71 -2.11
N GLU A 501 -28.75 -1.15 -3.09
CA GLU A 501 -27.34 -1.48 -3.31
C GLU A 501 -26.42 -0.68 -2.37
N GLY A 502 -25.40 -1.35 -1.84
CA GLY A 502 -24.36 -0.75 -1.00
C GLY A 502 -22.99 -0.80 -1.66
N LEU A 503 -21.97 -0.29 -0.98
CA LEU A 503 -20.60 -0.32 -1.48
C LEU A 503 -20.14 -1.74 -1.79
N PRO A 504 -19.36 -1.96 -2.85
CA PRO A 504 -18.90 -3.29 -3.22
C PRO A 504 -17.96 -3.87 -2.15
N ILE A 505 -17.79 -5.19 -2.17
CA ILE A 505 -16.79 -5.90 -1.39
C ILE A 505 -15.64 -6.26 -2.32
N ILE A 506 -14.42 -5.79 -2.01
CA ILE A 506 -13.22 -6.06 -2.81
C ILE A 506 -12.33 -7.11 -2.14
N ALA A 507 -11.44 -7.73 -2.92
CA ALA A 507 -10.38 -8.56 -2.36
C ALA A 507 -9.32 -7.66 -1.70
N PRO A 508 -8.87 -7.97 -0.47
CA PRO A 508 -7.78 -7.24 0.15
C PRO A 508 -6.46 -7.54 -0.56
N PRO A 509 -5.45 -6.65 -0.47
CA PRO A 509 -4.14 -6.94 -1.01
C PRO A 509 -3.54 -8.20 -0.38
N GLN A 510 -2.79 -8.97 -1.16
CA GLN A 510 -1.99 -10.06 -0.64
C GLN A 510 -0.72 -9.48 -0.02
N LEU A 511 -0.45 -9.83 1.23
CA LEU A 511 0.73 -9.43 1.97
C LEU A 511 1.58 -10.68 2.20
N LEU A 512 2.77 -10.70 1.63
CA LEU A 512 3.71 -11.82 1.75
C LEU A 512 4.79 -11.52 2.79
N ASN A 513 4.96 -10.26 3.15
CA ASN A 513 5.86 -9.83 4.19
C ASN A 513 5.22 -10.08 5.58
N GLU A 514 5.90 -10.87 6.42
CA GLU A 514 5.43 -11.24 7.75
C GLU A 514 5.37 -10.07 8.74
N ASP A 515 5.94 -8.92 8.41
CA ASP A 515 6.00 -7.72 9.26
C ASP A 515 4.87 -6.70 8.97
N LEU A 516 4.10 -6.89 7.88
CA LEU A 516 2.99 -5.99 7.45
C LEU A 516 1.66 -6.22 8.26
#